data_f1da8c66c357e1ec22fdd44a2627fa92
#
_entry.id   f1da8c66c357e1ec22fdd44a2627fa92
#
_cell.length_a   1.000
_cell.length_b   1.000
_cell.length_c   1.000
_cell.angle_alpha   90.00
_cell.angle_beta   90.00
_cell.angle_gamma   90.00
#
_symmetry.space_group_name_H-M   'P 1'
#
loop_
_entity.id
_entity.type
_entity.pdbx_description
1 polymer ?
#
loop_
_entity_poly.entity_id
_entity_poly.type
_entity_poly.pdbx_seq_one_letter_code
_entity_poly.pdbx_strand_id
1 'polypeptide(L)' 'MAAKYEPEPHIEHYGTGTVKLRGFHLDGEMHGNWEFFRTDGSLMRSGAFDRGRQVGPWRTFDRAGRMVKETDFGAAPSG' A
#
# COMPACT_ATOMS: atom_id res chain seq x y z
N MET A 1 -22.28 14.25 -8.47
CA MET A 1 -21.14 13.98 -8.80
C MET A 1 -20.08 13.91 -7.86
N ALA A 2 -20.05 13.40 -6.91
CA ALA A 2 -19.07 13.33 -5.92
C ALA A 2 -18.04 12.30 -6.11
N ALA A 3 -18.17 11.54 -7.10
CA ALA A 3 -17.30 10.40 -7.25
C ALA A 3 -15.84 10.73 -7.41
N LYS A 4 -15.53 11.94 -7.71
CA LYS A 4 -14.15 12.29 -7.95
C LYS A 4 -13.25 12.13 -6.73
N TYR A 5 -13.83 12.00 -5.55
CA TYR A 5 -13.01 11.81 -4.37
C TYR A 5 -12.94 10.37 -3.92
N GLU A 6 -13.49 9.46 -4.68
CA GLU A 6 -13.42 8.05 -4.35
C GLU A 6 -12.12 7.46 -4.85
N PRO A 7 -11.34 6.82 -4.01
CA PRO A 7 -10.13 6.14 -4.46
C PRO A 7 -10.50 5.00 -5.40
N GLU A 8 -9.69 4.80 -6.43
CA GLU A 8 -9.89 3.73 -7.39
C GLU A 8 -8.98 2.57 -7.07
N PRO A 9 -9.49 1.35 -7.05
CA PRO A 9 -8.64 0.19 -6.79
C PRO A 9 -7.56 0.04 -7.85
N HIS A 10 -6.39 -0.36 -7.42
CA HIS A 10 -5.27 -0.61 -8.31
C HIS A 10 -4.58 -1.90 -7.88
N ILE A 11 -4.34 -2.79 -8.84
CA ILE A 11 -3.68 -4.04 -8.54
C ILE A 11 -2.76 -4.38 -9.70
N GLU A 12 -1.56 -4.85 -9.37
CA GLU A 12 -0.60 -5.30 -10.36
C GLU A 12 -0.15 -6.71 -10.03
N HIS A 13 0.18 -7.47 -11.05
CA HIS A 13 0.60 -8.85 -10.91
C HIS A 13 2.00 -9.04 -11.47
N TYR A 14 2.71 -10.00 -10.90
CA TYR A 14 3.94 -10.48 -11.53
C TYR A 14 3.58 -11.27 -12.76
N GLY A 15 4.54 -11.53 -13.63
CA GLY A 15 4.30 -12.29 -14.83
C GLY A 15 3.76 -13.71 -14.58
N THR A 16 3.97 -14.23 -13.37
CA THR A 16 3.44 -15.54 -12.99
C THR A 16 1.98 -15.51 -12.59
N GLY A 17 1.39 -14.31 -12.47
CA GLY A 17 0.00 -14.17 -12.04
C GLY A 17 -0.19 -13.87 -10.57
N THR A 18 0.88 -13.98 -9.77
CA THR A 18 0.80 -13.65 -8.35
C THR A 18 0.66 -12.13 -8.18
N VAL A 19 -0.13 -11.69 -7.23
CA VAL A 19 -0.30 -10.27 -6.95
C VAL A 19 1.05 -9.69 -6.52
N LYS A 20 1.43 -8.59 -7.16
CA LYS A 20 2.65 -7.88 -6.85
C LYS A 20 2.39 -6.77 -5.85
N LEU A 21 1.35 -6.00 -6.08
CA LEU A 21 0.94 -4.95 -5.17
C LEU A 21 -0.53 -4.67 -5.36
N ARG A 22 -1.13 -4.07 -4.35
CA ARG A 22 -2.50 -3.62 -4.47
C ARG A 22 -2.76 -2.46 -3.53
N GLY A 23 -3.63 -1.58 -3.95
CA GLY A 23 -3.97 -0.40 -3.18
C GLY A 23 -5.00 0.41 -3.93
N PHE A 24 -4.92 1.71 -3.75
CA PHE A 24 -5.89 2.63 -4.36
C PHE A 24 -5.16 3.86 -4.88
N HIS A 25 -5.74 4.48 -5.90
CA HIS A 25 -5.28 5.77 -6.40
C HIS A 25 -6.40 6.79 -6.23
N LEU A 26 -6.03 8.00 -5.85
CA LEU A 26 -6.93 9.12 -5.79
C LEU A 26 -6.33 10.23 -6.64
N ASP A 27 -7.02 10.60 -7.70
CA ASP A 27 -6.51 11.60 -8.66
C ASP A 27 -5.12 11.25 -9.18
N GLY A 28 -4.90 9.96 -9.42
CA GLY A 28 -3.63 9.48 -9.98
C GLY A 28 -2.53 9.27 -8.96
N GLU A 29 -2.79 9.55 -7.69
CA GLU A 29 -1.78 9.39 -6.64
C GLU A 29 -2.12 8.20 -5.75
N MET A 30 -1.09 7.52 -5.24
CA MET A 30 -1.31 6.44 -4.29
C MET A 30 -2.01 6.99 -3.06
N HIS A 31 -3.05 6.31 -2.61
CA HIS A 31 -3.86 6.78 -1.50
C HIS A 31 -4.49 5.61 -0.77
N GLY A 32 -4.60 5.71 0.55
CA GLY A 32 -5.19 4.65 1.35
C GLY A 32 -4.23 3.52 1.62
N ASN A 33 -4.76 2.37 1.97
CA ASN A 33 -3.94 1.22 2.36
C ASN A 33 -3.32 0.55 1.15
N TRP A 34 -2.04 0.18 1.27
CA TRP A 34 -1.30 -0.49 0.23
C TRP A 34 -0.59 -1.71 0.77
N GLU A 35 -0.52 -2.75 -0.06
CA GLU A 35 0.18 -3.98 0.26
C GLU A 35 1.10 -4.36 -0.89
N PHE A 36 2.30 -4.79 -0.54
CA PHE A 36 3.33 -5.19 -1.51
C PHE A 36 3.72 -6.63 -1.23
N PHE A 37 3.74 -7.45 -2.26
CA PHE A 37 3.96 -8.89 -2.11
C PHE A 37 5.22 -9.33 -2.84
N ARG A 38 5.79 -10.45 -2.39
CA ARG A 38 6.92 -11.08 -3.06
C ARG A 38 6.40 -12.00 -4.16
N THR A 39 7.29 -12.45 -5.01
CA THR A 39 6.92 -13.36 -6.09
C THR A 39 6.34 -14.67 -5.59
N ASP A 40 6.68 -15.07 -4.36
CA ASP A 40 6.12 -16.30 -3.78
C ASP A 40 4.75 -16.09 -3.15
N GLY A 41 4.20 -14.87 -3.23
CA GLY A 41 2.88 -14.56 -2.69
C GLY A 41 2.88 -14.08 -1.25
N SER A 42 4.02 -14.10 -0.57
CA SER A 42 4.05 -13.65 0.82
C SER A 42 4.01 -12.13 0.89
N LEU A 43 3.34 -11.61 1.89
CA LEU A 43 3.27 -10.16 2.10
C LEU A 43 4.64 -9.65 2.54
N MET A 44 5.16 -8.71 1.79
CA MET A 44 6.46 -8.12 2.08
C MET A 44 6.34 -6.87 2.93
N ARG A 45 5.42 -6.00 2.57
CA ARG A 45 5.31 -4.70 3.24
C ARG A 45 3.90 -4.17 3.12
N SER A 46 3.45 -3.45 4.13
CA SER A 46 2.15 -2.79 4.09
C SER A 46 2.23 -1.43 4.73
N GLY A 47 1.35 -0.55 4.32
CA GLY A 47 1.28 0.78 4.88
C GLY A 47 0.19 1.58 4.22
N ALA A 48 0.23 2.88 4.40
CA ALA A 48 -0.77 3.76 3.84
C ALA A 48 -0.12 4.97 3.20
N PHE A 49 -0.81 5.52 2.22
CA PHE A 49 -0.42 6.77 1.57
C PHE A 49 -1.51 7.80 1.73
N ASP A 50 -1.13 9.05 1.77
CA ASP A 50 -2.04 10.17 1.65
C ASP A 50 -1.55 11.00 0.48
N ARG A 51 -2.21 10.82 -0.66
CA ARG A 51 -1.89 11.54 -1.90
C ARG A 51 -0.41 11.48 -2.24
N GLY A 52 0.10 10.26 -2.24
CA GLY A 52 1.48 9.99 -2.63
C GLY A 52 2.49 10.05 -1.50
N ARG A 53 2.07 10.44 -0.29
CA ARG A 53 2.96 10.49 0.86
C ARG A 53 2.75 9.31 1.76
N GLN A 54 3.82 8.70 2.24
CA GLN A 54 3.71 7.64 3.23
C GLN A 54 3.23 8.24 4.56
N VAL A 55 2.22 7.63 5.16
CA VAL A 55 1.68 8.06 6.46
C VAL A 55 1.46 6.85 7.34
N GLY A 56 1.46 7.08 8.64
CA GLY A 56 1.18 6.05 9.61
C GLY A 56 2.25 4.98 9.70
N PRO A 57 1.92 3.86 10.33
CA PRO A 57 2.89 2.78 10.48
C PRO A 57 3.06 2.00 9.19
N TRP A 58 4.32 1.81 8.81
CA TRP A 58 4.70 0.97 7.69
C TRP A 58 5.43 -0.24 8.25
N ARG A 59 5.03 -1.42 7.81
CA ARG A 59 5.54 -2.66 8.37
C ARG A 59 6.13 -3.52 7.28
N THR A 60 7.26 -4.14 7.60
CA THR A 60 7.92 -5.10 6.72
C THR A 60 7.87 -6.46 7.37
N PHE A 61 7.58 -7.49 6.59
CA PHE A 61 7.40 -8.85 7.08
C PHE A 61 8.38 -9.79 6.39
N ASP A 62 8.81 -10.83 7.12
CA ASP A 62 9.61 -11.88 6.50
C ASP A 62 8.67 -12.89 5.82
N ARG A 63 9.26 -13.91 5.19
CA ARG A 63 8.45 -14.88 4.46
C ARG A 63 7.58 -15.74 5.36
N ALA A 64 7.90 -15.82 6.64
CA ALA A 64 7.09 -16.53 7.60
C ALA A 64 5.93 -15.69 8.12
N GLY A 65 5.83 -14.45 7.67
CA GLY A 65 4.74 -13.56 8.11
C GLY A 65 5.03 -12.81 9.39
N ARG A 66 6.27 -12.84 9.86
CA ARG A 66 6.63 -12.11 11.08
C ARG A 66 7.06 -10.69 10.74
N MET A 67 6.61 -9.72 11.54
CA MET A 67 7.01 -8.34 11.36
C MET A 67 8.46 -8.17 11.80
N VAL A 68 9.30 -7.71 10.88
CA VAL A 68 10.73 -7.53 11.16
C VAL A 68 11.14 -6.07 11.24
N LYS A 69 10.27 -5.16 10.82
CA LYS A 69 10.58 -3.75 10.86
C LYS A 69 9.28 -2.96 10.85
N GLU A 70 9.26 -1.88 11.61
CA GLU A 70 8.14 -0.95 11.57
C GLU A 70 8.68 0.47 11.58
N THR A 71 8.16 1.31 10.70
CA THR A 71 8.52 2.72 10.64
C THR A 71 7.23 3.52 10.69
N ASP A 72 7.16 4.49 11.57
CA ASP A 72 5.97 5.33 11.67
C ASP A 72 6.25 6.68 11.03
N PHE A 73 5.54 6.97 9.96
CA PHE A 73 5.69 8.24 9.23
C PHE A 73 4.79 9.34 9.78
N GLY A 74 3.99 9.03 10.79
CA GLY A 74 3.13 10.00 11.41
C GLY A 74 1.80 10.17 10.68
N ALA A 75 0.97 11.05 11.22
CA ALA A 75 -0.34 11.27 10.67
C ALA A 75 -0.27 12.00 9.35
N ALA A 76 -1.32 11.87 8.56
CA ALA A 76 -1.44 12.62 7.32
C ALA A 76 -1.44 14.12 7.64
N PRO A 77 -0.85 14.93 6.79
CA PRO A 77 -0.90 16.37 7.01
C PRO A 77 -2.35 16.84 6.95
N SER A 78 -2.72 17.66 7.93
CA SER A 78 -4.06 18.19 7.87
C SER A 78 -3.98 19.47 7.13
N GLY A 79 -4.80 19.62 6.34
CA GLY A 79 -4.68 20.69 5.67
C GLY A 79 -5.23 21.53 5.06
#